data_728da290f2bdf5545c235c741601c94c
#
_entry.id   728da290f2bdf5545c235c741601c94c
#
_cell.length_a   1.000
_cell.length_b   1.000
_cell.length_c   1.000
_cell.angle_alpha   90.00
_cell.angle_beta   90.00
_cell.angle_gamma   90.00
#
_symmetry.space_group_name_H-M   'P 1'
#
loop_
_entity.id
_entity.type
_entity.pdbx_description
1 polymer ?
#
loop_
_entity_poly.entity_id
_entity_poly.type
_entity_poly.pdbx_seq_one_letter_code
_entity_poly.pdbx_strand_id
1 'polypeptide(L)'
;MPETYAFERSKDMRKKKVTSSDIAHAAGVSQATVSMILNKKYNVSFSKETIRKVEQIAEEMGYEVPKRKTRRESRKEKLIVVFCSNLTNPYYVMLLQGIESRAKEQGYGLFVCNTQRDLKMEERYLRMMHELKPLGIIYTCNPSHCFMDTIEELAEKIPIVIINNQNEHLNVDAVELDNSKLGRMMAKHLLELGHRKVAYIAPPLTTRQKQRSKR
;
A
#
# COMPACT_ATOMS: atom_id res chain seq x y z
N MET A 1 21.77 24.77 -50.24
CA MET A 1 20.43 25.31 -50.04
C MET A 1 19.66 24.31 -49.18
N PRO A 2 19.49 24.48 -47.87
CA PRO A 2 18.56 23.66 -47.11
C PRO A 2 17.24 24.39 -46.92
N GLU A 3 16.16 23.73 -47.28
CA GLU A 3 14.80 24.17 -47.12
C GLU A 3 14.40 24.24 -45.65
N THR A 4 13.89 25.42 -45.25
CA THR A 4 13.40 25.73 -43.93
C THR A 4 11.98 25.20 -43.81
N TYR A 5 11.74 24.13 -43.05
CA TYR A 5 10.40 23.70 -42.68
C TYR A 5 9.89 24.59 -41.56
N ALA A 6 8.98 25.49 -41.91
CA ALA A 6 8.20 26.27 -40.96
C ALA A 6 7.14 25.39 -40.30
N PHE A 7 7.28 25.14 -38.99
CA PHE A 7 6.30 24.41 -38.18
C PHE A 7 5.19 25.41 -37.78
N GLU A 8 4.07 25.35 -38.48
CA GLU A 8 2.85 26.08 -38.08
C GLU A 8 2.35 25.53 -36.72
N ARG A 9 2.47 26.35 -35.68
CA ARG A 9 1.81 26.12 -34.41
C ARG A 9 0.31 26.35 -34.58
N SER A 10 -0.49 25.32 -34.70
CA SER A 10 -1.93 25.39 -34.54
C SER A 10 -2.23 25.84 -33.11
N LYS A 11 -2.84 27.03 -32.98
CA LYS A 11 -3.41 27.53 -31.73
C LYS A 11 -4.59 26.64 -31.35
N ASP A 12 -4.35 25.65 -30.49
CA ASP A 12 -5.40 24.91 -29.82
C ASP A 12 -6.17 25.88 -28.91
N MET A 13 -7.35 26.30 -29.36
CA MET A 13 -8.26 27.15 -28.60
C MET A 13 -8.91 26.32 -27.51
N ARG A 14 -8.20 26.11 -26.38
CA ARG A 14 -8.79 25.55 -25.17
C ARG A 14 -9.98 26.41 -24.75
N LYS A 15 -11.20 25.89 -24.90
CA LYS A 15 -12.41 26.53 -24.36
C LYS A 15 -12.17 26.86 -22.89
N LYS A 16 -12.26 28.13 -22.53
CA LYS A 16 -12.05 28.62 -21.15
C LYS A 16 -13.06 27.93 -20.24
N LYS A 17 -12.58 27.14 -19.32
CA LYS A 17 -13.43 26.37 -18.39
C LYS A 17 -14.15 27.35 -17.47
N VAL A 18 -15.49 27.28 -17.40
CA VAL A 18 -16.32 28.15 -16.54
C VAL A 18 -15.91 27.94 -15.08
N THR A 19 -15.78 29.01 -14.33
CA THR A 19 -15.38 28.99 -12.91
C THR A 19 -16.53 29.39 -12.01
N SER A 20 -16.44 29.06 -10.71
CA SER A 20 -17.43 29.51 -9.71
C SER A 20 -17.51 31.03 -9.59
N SER A 21 -16.46 31.76 -9.99
CA SER A 21 -16.44 33.21 -10.02
C SER A 21 -17.30 33.76 -11.17
N ASP A 22 -17.30 33.09 -12.32
CA ASP A 22 -18.13 33.49 -13.47
C ASP A 22 -19.63 33.32 -13.13
N ILE A 23 -19.99 32.25 -12.42
CA ILE A 23 -21.36 32.03 -11.94
C ILE A 23 -21.74 33.07 -10.89
N ALA A 24 -20.86 33.41 -9.96
CA ALA A 24 -21.10 34.38 -8.92
C ALA A 24 -21.43 35.78 -9.55
N HIS A 25 -20.66 36.14 -10.58
CA HIS A 25 -20.89 37.39 -11.32
C HIS A 25 -22.23 37.37 -12.08
N ALA A 26 -22.57 36.28 -12.76
CA ALA A 26 -23.82 36.14 -13.50
C ALA A 26 -25.05 36.08 -12.58
N ALA A 27 -24.94 35.46 -11.41
CA ALA A 27 -26.02 35.34 -10.44
C ALA A 27 -26.17 36.58 -9.52
N GLY A 28 -25.16 37.47 -9.48
CA GLY A 28 -25.15 38.65 -8.60
C GLY A 28 -24.96 38.29 -7.11
N VAL A 29 -24.21 37.23 -6.84
CA VAL A 29 -23.94 36.73 -5.46
C VAL A 29 -22.44 36.56 -5.24
N SER A 30 -22.02 36.33 -3.99
CA SER A 30 -20.61 36.07 -3.71
C SER A 30 -20.19 34.66 -4.18
N GLN A 31 -18.90 34.47 -4.53
CA GLN A 31 -18.35 33.17 -4.87
C GLN A 31 -18.53 32.15 -3.73
N ALA A 32 -18.48 32.61 -2.46
CA ALA A 32 -18.76 31.77 -1.30
C ALA A 32 -20.19 31.25 -1.32
N THR A 33 -21.17 32.09 -1.68
CA THR A 33 -22.58 31.73 -1.82
C THR A 33 -22.77 30.66 -2.89
N VAL A 34 -22.17 30.84 -4.07
CA VAL A 34 -22.19 29.83 -5.15
C VAL A 34 -21.60 28.51 -4.66
N SER A 35 -20.44 28.56 -4.00
CA SER A 35 -19.79 27.35 -3.47
C SER A 35 -20.64 26.63 -2.42
N MET A 36 -21.31 27.35 -1.52
CA MET A 36 -22.20 26.73 -0.52
C MET A 36 -23.43 26.11 -1.16
N ILE A 37 -24.07 26.77 -2.10
CA ILE A 37 -25.27 26.29 -2.77
C ILE A 37 -24.95 25.05 -3.60
N LEU A 38 -23.98 25.11 -4.49
CA LEU A 38 -23.64 24.00 -5.38
C LEU A 38 -23.05 22.78 -4.66
N ASN A 39 -22.39 22.97 -3.52
CA ASN A 39 -21.91 21.85 -2.68
C ASN A 39 -22.91 21.36 -1.63
N LYS A 40 -24.14 21.90 -1.62
CA LYS A 40 -25.21 21.57 -0.63
C LYS A 40 -24.73 21.64 0.83
N LYS A 41 -23.84 22.56 1.16
CA LYS A 41 -23.34 22.79 2.52
C LYS A 41 -23.98 24.03 3.10
N TYR A 42 -25.14 23.84 3.72
CA TYR A 42 -25.92 24.93 4.29
C TYR A 42 -25.59 25.14 5.77
N ASN A 43 -24.57 25.94 6.08
CA ASN A 43 -24.41 26.50 7.43
C ASN A 43 -25.17 27.83 7.57
N VAL A 44 -25.78 28.29 6.47
CA VAL A 44 -26.55 29.55 6.38
C VAL A 44 -27.79 29.30 5.50
N SER A 45 -28.93 29.84 5.88
CA SER A 45 -30.17 29.75 5.11
C SER A 45 -30.14 30.72 3.93
N PHE A 46 -30.28 30.20 2.71
CA PHE A 46 -30.46 31.02 1.49
C PHE A 46 -31.93 31.00 1.07
N SER A 47 -32.39 32.09 0.41
CA SER A 47 -33.75 32.08 -0.15
C SER A 47 -33.87 31.03 -1.25
N LYS A 48 -35.05 30.45 -1.39
CA LYS A 48 -35.33 29.45 -2.47
C LYS A 48 -35.08 30.04 -3.87
N GLU A 49 -35.29 31.33 -4.01
CA GLU A 49 -35.06 32.06 -5.25
C GLU A 49 -33.57 32.15 -5.58
N THR A 50 -32.74 32.49 -4.60
CA THR A 50 -31.28 32.54 -4.77
C THR A 50 -30.70 31.18 -5.13
N ILE A 51 -31.19 30.12 -4.48
CA ILE A 51 -30.73 28.74 -4.78
C ILE A 51 -31.07 28.39 -6.23
N ARG A 52 -32.34 28.58 -6.66
CA ARG A 52 -32.77 28.28 -8.03
C ARG A 52 -31.97 29.09 -9.08
N LYS A 53 -31.76 30.38 -8.84
CA LYS A 53 -31.00 31.25 -9.74
C LYS A 53 -29.57 30.76 -9.96
N VAL A 54 -28.88 30.38 -8.88
CA VAL A 54 -27.50 29.89 -8.95
C VAL A 54 -27.41 28.53 -9.65
N GLU A 55 -28.35 27.61 -9.35
CA GLU A 55 -28.40 26.29 -9.98
C GLU A 55 -28.69 26.39 -11.48
N GLN A 56 -29.63 27.22 -11.87
CA GLN A 56 -30.00 27.45 -13.29
C GLN A 56 -28.80 28.06 -14.08
N ILE A 57 -28.16 29.07 -13.57
CA ILE A 57 -27.00 29.70 -14.22
C ILE A 57 -25.84 28.73 -14.34
N ALA A 58 -25.61 27.89 -13.30
CA ALA A 58 -24.56 26.87 -13.34
C ALA A 58 -24.83 25.83 -14.44
N GLU A 59 -26.08 25.42 -14.63
CA GLU A 59 -26.49 24.48 -15.67
C GLU A 59 -26.36 25.10 -17.07
N GLU A 60 -26.89 26.35 -17.28
CA GLU A 60 -26.80 27.06 -18.54
C GLU A 60 -25.36 27.32 -19.00
N MET A 61 -24.45 27.58 -18.05
CA MET A 61 -23.04 27.80 -18.31
C MET A 61 -22.22 26.51 -18.43
N GLY A 62 -22.85 25.34 -18.22
CA GLY A 62 -22.18 24.03 -18.26
C GLY A 62 -21.11 23.86 -17.16
N TYR A 63 -21.37 24.43 -15.99
CA TYR A 63 -20.45 24.34 -14.87
C TYR A 63 -20.53 22.99 -14.17
N GLU A 64 -19.51 22.19 -14.30
CA GLU A 64 -19.35 21.00 -13.47
C GLU A 64 -18.79 21.39 -12.09
N VAL A 65 -19.57 21.16 -11.02
CA VAL A 65 -19.06 21.31 -9.65
C VAL A 65 -17.82 20.46 -9.52
N PRO A 66 -16.63 21.05 -9.29
CA PRO A 66 -15.44 20.24 -9.11
C PRO A 66 -15.70 19.30 -7.92
N LYS A 67 -15.79 18.00 -8.18
CA LYS A 67 -15.80 17.02 -7.10
C LYS A 67 -14.57 17.33 -6.26
N ARG A 68 -14.79 17.86 -5.07
CA ARG A 68 -13.71 18.20 -4.14
C ARG A 68 -13.02 16.88 -3.85
N LYS A 69 -11.93 16.60 -4.58
CA LYS A 69 -11.04 15.50 -4.20
C LYS A 69 -10.71 15.79 -2.76
N THR A 70 -11.28 15.02 -1.85
CA THR A 70 -10.94 15.16 -0.45
C THR A 70 -9.43 15.10 -0.40
N ARG A 71 -8.78 15.96 0.37
CA ARG A 71 -7.30 16.05 0.49
C ARG A 71 -6.67 14.69 0.81
N ARG A 72 -7.51 13.71 1.18
CA ARG A 72 -7.21 12.29 1.33
C ARG A 72 -7.12 11.52 0.01
N GLU A 73 -7.83 11.90 -1.07
CA GLU A 73 -7.76 11.18 -2.36
C GLU A 73 -6.59 11.63 -3.22
N SER A 74 -6.05 12.84 -3.02
CA SER A 74 -4.90 13.36 -3.77
C SER A 74 -3.54 12.87 -3.27
N ARG A 75 -3.50 12.20 -2.12
CA ARG A 75 -2.35 11.48 -1.54
C ARG A 75 -2.86 10.18 -0.95
N LYS A 76 -3.20 9.21 -1.76
CA LYS A 76 -3.01 7.82 -1.33
C LYS A 76 -1.51 7.70 -1.15
N GLU A 77 -1.05 7.85 0.08
CA GLU A 77 0.33 7.56 0.42
C GLU A 77 0.59 6.16 -0.11
N LYS A 78 1.64 6.04 -0.91
CA LYS A 78 2.05 4.75 -1.45
C LYS A 78 2.56 3.94 -0.25
N LEU A 79 1.66 3.22 0.41
CA LEU A 79 1.92 2.55 1.67
C LEU A 79 2.15 1.06 1.46
N ILE A 80 3.26 0.57 1.99
CA ILE A 80 3.54 -0.86 2.13
C ILE A 80 3.42 -1.21 3.62
N VAL A 81 2.75 -2.33 3.91
CA VAL A 81 2.62 -2.84 5.28
C VAL A 81 3.61 -3.97 5.50
N VAL A 82 4.31 -3.94 6.63
CA VAL A 82 5.27 -4.98 7.01
C VAL A 82 4.80 -5.65 8.29
N PHE A 83 4.49 -6.94 8.22
CA PHE A 83 4.22 -7.77 9.39
C PHE A 83 5.53 -8.30 9.98
N CYS A 84 5.72 -8.07 11.27
CA CYS A 84 6.90 -8.47 12.01
C CYS A 84 6.48 -9.15 13.32
N SER A 85 7.14 -10.24 13.69
CA SER A 85 6.79 -10.98 14.91
C SER A 85 7.50 -10.49 16.16
N ASN A 86 8.61 -9.80 16.04
CA ASN A 86 9.38 -9.33 17.20
C ASN A 86 10.38 -8.24 16.83
N LEU A 87 10.16 -7.03 17.30
CA LEU A 87 11.04 -5.89 17.09
C LEU A 87 12.24 -5.84 18.03
N THR A 88 12.31 -6.70 19.05
CA THR A 88 13.48 -6.78 19.94
C THR A 88 14.58 -7.68 19.37
N ASN A 89 14.28 -8.50 18.36
CA ASN A 89 15.27 -9.33 17.69
C ASN A 89 16.00 -8.53 16.60
N PRO A 90 17.34 -8.39 16.67
CA PRO A 90 18.12 -7.64 15.69
C PRO A 90 17.91 -8.08 14.23
N TYR A 91 17.64 -9.35 14.00
CA TYR A 91 17.33 -9.87 12.67
C TYR A 91 16.18 -9.12 11.99
N TYR A 92 15.07 -8.93 12.69
CA TYR A 92 13.91 -8.22 12.13
C TYR A 92 14.18 -6.73 11.98
N VAL A 93 14.98 -6.14 12.88
CA VAL A 93 15.37 -4.73 12.79
C VAL A 93 16.21 -4.47 11.53
N MET A 94 17.20 -5.30 11.26
CA MET A 94 18.03 -5.19 10.05
C MET A 94 17.20 -5.40 8.77
N LEU A 95 16.27 -6.35 8.78
CA LEU A 95 15.36 -6.61 7.67
C LEU A 95 14.49 -5.38 7.39
N LEU A 96 13.90 -4.81 8.44
CA LEU A 96 13.08 -3.60 8.33
C LEU A 96 13.87 -2.42 7.81
N GLN A 97 15.11 -2.21 8.24
CA GLN A 97 15.97 -1.14 7.75
C GLN A 97 16.23 -1.28 6.24
N GLY A 98 16.49 -2.50 5.76
CA GLY A 98 16.67 -2.76 4.33
C GLY A 98 15.40 -2.48 3.52
N ILE A 99 14.25 -2.93 4.03
CA ILE A 99 12.94 -2.68 3.40
C ILE A 99 12.63 -1.18 3.38
N GLU A 100 12.84 -0.47 4.50
CA GLU A 100 12.59 0.96 4.62
C GLU A 100 13.45 1.77 3.65
N SER A 101 14.76 1.49 3.61
CA SER A 101 15.67 2.18 2.71
C SER A 101 15.19 2.06 1.26
N ARG A 102 14.86 0.85 0.83
CA ARG A 102 14.41 0.62 -0.54
C ARG A 102 13.03 1.21 -0.83
N ALA A 103 12.10 1.12 0.11
CA ALA A 103 10.77 1.71 -0.02
C ALA A 103 10.86 3.25 -0.15
N LYS A 104 11.69 3.89 0.67
CA LYS A 104 11.93 5.33 0.64
C LYS A 104 12.50 5.80 -0.69
N GLU A 105 13.47 5.10 -1.26
CA GLU A 105 14.02 5.39 -2.59
C GLU A 105 12.95 5.39 -3.68
N GLN A 106 11.94 4.53 -3.55
CA GLN A 106 10.83 4.40 -4.49
C GLN A 106 9.62 5.27 -4.12
N GLY A 107 9.72 6.08 -3.07
CA GLY A 107 8.66 6.99 -2.62
C GLY A 107 7.48 6.29 -1.93
N TYR A 108 7.74 5.12 -1.31
CA TYR A 108 6.76 4.41 -0.47
C TYR A 108 6.96 4.72 1.01
N GLY A 109 5.85 4.84 1.75
CA GLY A 109 5.83 4.82 3.20
C GLY A 109 5.71 3.38 3.72
N LEU A 110 6.21 3.13 4.94
CA LEU A 110 6.01 1.85 5.62
C LEU A 110 5.09 1.99 6.82
N PHE A 111 4.26 0.97 7.00
CA PHE A 111 3.51 0.75 8.23
C PHE A 111 3.89 -0.61 8.82
N VAL A 112 4.42 -0.62 10.04
CA VAL A 112 4.92 -1.85 10.66
C VAL A 112 3.89 -2.40 11.64
N CYS A 113 3.44 -3.63 11.41
CA CYS A 113 2.54 -4.40 12.26
C CYS A 113 3.38 -5.37 13.10
N ASN A 114 3.67 -5.03 14.35
CA ASN A 114 4.36 -5.92 15.29
C ASN A 114 3.34 -6.86 15.94
N THR A 115 3.27 -8.10 15.48
CA THR A 115 2.30 -9.10 15.99
C THR A 115 2.67 -9.68 17.34
N GLN A 116 3.94 -9.63 17.75
CA GLN A 116 4.48 -10.23 18.97
C GLN A 116 4.17 -11.74 19.10
N ARG A 117 3.90 -12.42 17.99
CA ARG A 117 3.40 -13.80 17.90
C ARG A 117 2.04 -13.99 18.62
N ASP A 118 1.28 -12.92 18.79
CA ASP A 118 -0.07 -12.94 19.35
C ASP A 118 -1.09 -13.03 18.21
N LEU A 119 -1.89 -14.09 18.23
CA LEU A 119 -2.92 -14.36 17.22
C LEU A 119 -3.97 -13.25 17.16
N LYS A 120 -4.34 -12.67 18.30
CA LYS A 120 -5.33 -11.59 18.35
C LYS A 120 -4.80 -10.31 17.69
N MET A 121 -3.51 -10.03 17.89
CA MET A 121 -2.86 -8.89 17.24
C MET A 121 -2.74 -9.10 15.75
N GLU A 122 -2.35 -10.29 15.30
CA GLU A 122 -2.25 -10.64 13.89
C GLU A 122 -3.63 -10.51 13.21
N GLU A 123 -4.68 -11.09 13.80
CA GLU A 123 -6.05 -10.98 13.31
C GLU A 123 -6.51 -9.52 13.20
N ARG A 124 -6.24 -8.71 14.22
CA ARG A 124 -6.57 -7.28 14.21
C ARG A 124 -5.90 -6.55 13.05
N TYR A 125 -4.61 -6.80 12.82
CA TYR A 125 -3.89 -6.18 11.73
C TYR A 125 -4.41 -6.66 10.37
N LEU A 126 -4.70 -7.95 10.20
CA LEU A 126 -5.27 -8.47 8.97
C LEU A 126 -6.62 -7.82 8.64
N ARG A 127 -7.49 -7.64 9.62
CA ARG A 127 -8.75 -6.91 9.42
C ARG A 127 -8.53 -5.46 8.98
N MET A 128 -7.52 -4.79 9.52
CA MET A 128 -7.19 -3.42 9.10
C MET A 128 -6.76 -3.33 7.62
N MET A 129 -6.23 -4.40 7.03
CA MET A 129 -5.79 -4.39 5.62
C MET A 129 -6.96 -4.16 4.67
N HIS A 130 -8.15 -4.63 4.99
CA HIS A 130 -9.36 -4.41 4.18
C HIS A 130 -9.75 -2.92 4.10
N GLU A 131 -9.53 -2.17 5.17
CA GLU A 131 -9.83 -0.72 5.24
C GLU A 131 -8.68 0.12 4.71
N LEU A 132 -7.45 -0.23 5.09
CA LEU A 132 -6.24 0.51 4.75
C LEU A 132 -5.90 0.39 3.27
N LYS A 133 -6.15 -0.78 2.66
CA LYS A 133 -5.86 -1.12 1.25
C LYS A 133 -4.46 -0.68 0.85
N PRO A 134 -3.42 -1.23 1.49
CA PRO A 134 -2.04 -0.90 1.17
C PRO A 134 -1.70 -1.33 -0.26
N LEU A 135 -0.62 -0.81 -0.83
CA LEU A 135 -0.15 -1.21 -2.15
C LEU A 135 0.55 -2.57 -2.15
N GLY A 136 0.98 -3.06 -1.00
CA GLY A 136 1.58 -4.36 -0.81
C GLY A 136 1.77 -4.70 0.66
N ILE A 137 1.91 -5.98 0.93
CA ILE A 137 2.15 -6.52 2.29
C ILE A 137 3.42 -7.38 2.25
N ILE A 138 4.31 -7.17 3.21
CA ILE A 138 5.50 -7.99 3.40
C ILE A 138 5.41 -8.68 4.75
N TYR A 139 5.45 -10.00 4.76
CA TYR A 139 5.61 -10.79 5.98
C TYR A 139 7.09 -11.11 6.20
N THR A 140 7.68 -10.61 7.29
CA THR A 140 9.07 -10.94 7.67
C THR A 140 9.17 -12.21 8.50
N CYS A 141 8.03 -12.82 8.80
CA CYS A 141 7.90 -14.08 9.54
C CYS A 141 6.78 -14.92 8.90
N ASN A 142 6.72 -16.21 9.24
CA ASN A 142 5.61 -17.03 8.77
C ASN A 142 4.30 -16.58 9.44
N PRO A 143 3.24 -16.38 8.66
CA PRO A 143 1.91 -16.12 9.20
C PRO A 143 1.39 -17.33 9.99
N SER A 144 0.49 -17.08 10.92
CA SER A 144 -0.14 -18.14 11.70
C SER A 144 -1.06 -19.00 10.84
N HIS A 145 -1.04 -20.30 11.04
CA HIS A 145 -1.81 -21.25 10.21
C HIS A 145 -3.32 -20.98 10.16
N CYS A 146 -3.88 -20.43 11.24
CA CYS A 146 -5.31 -20.11 11.29
C CYS A 146 -5.73 -18.95 10.39
N PHE A 147 -4.80 -18.22 9.80
CA PHE A 147 -5.08 -17.06 8.92
C PHE A 147 -4.71 -17.30 7.46
N MET A 148 -4.39 -18.54 7.07
CA MET A 148 -3.99 -18.83 5.68
C MET A 148 -5.07 -18.44 4.69
N ASP A 149 -6.32 -18.83 4.92
CA ASP A 149 -7.45 -18.49 4.06
C ASP A 149 -7.63 -16.97 3.93
N THR A 150 -7.52 -16.25 5.05
CA THR A 150 -7.59 -14.78 5.05
C THR A 150 -6.46 -14.14 4.24
N ILE A 151 -5.27 -14.73 4.28
CA ILE A 151 -4.11 -14.23 3.52
C ILE A 151 -4.30 -14.51 2.03
N GLU A 152 -4.83 -15.66 1.65
CA GLU A 152 -5.18 -15.98 0.27
C GLU A 152 -6.22 -15.01 -0.29
N GLU A 153 -7.29 -14.74 0.45
CA GLU A 153 -8.30 -13.75 0.07
C GLU A 153 -7.72 -12.33 -0.10
N LEU A 154 -6.77 -11.96 0.76
CA LEU A 154 -6.09 -10.67 0.65
C LEU A 154 -5.15 -10.65 -0.56
N ALA A 155 -4.45 -11.75 -0.84
CA ALA A 155 -3.51 -11.87 -1.95
C ALA A 155 -4.18 -11.70 -3.33
N GLU A 156 -5.46 -12.02 -3.44
CA GLU A 156 -6.24 -11.73 -4.67
C GLU A 156 -6.33 -10.23 -5.00
N LYS A 157 -6.19 -9.37 -3.99
CA LYS A 157 -6.41 -7.91 -4.11
C LYS A 157 -5.19 -7.07 -3.84
N ILE A 158 -4.23 -7.60 -3.07
CA ILE A 158 -3.05 -6.90 -2.59
C ILE A 158 -1.84 -7.82 -2.77
N PRO A 159 -0.78 -7.40 -3.47
CA PRO A 159 0.45 -8.17 -3.57
C PRO A 159 1.01 -8.50 -2.19
N ILE A 160 1.29 -9.77 -1.93
CA ILE A 160 1.85 -10.25 -0.67
C ILE A 160 3.17 -10.98 -0.94
N VAL A 161 4.20 -10.63 -0.17
CA VAL A 161 5.50 -11.30 -0.19
C VAL A 161 5.82 -11.83 1.20
N ILE A 162 6.23 -13.11 1.30
CA ILE A 162 6.61 -13.73 2.57
C ILE A 162 8.10 -14.04 2.55
N ILE A 163 8.83 -13.62 3.58
CA ILE A 163 10.25 -13.95 3.73
C ILE A 163 10.39 -15.25 4.50
N ASN A 164 11.16 -16.19 3.96
CA ASN A 164 11.33 -17.57 4.47
C ASN A 164 9.98 -18.30 4.62
N ASN A 165 9.17 -18.31 3.57
CA ASN A 165 7.89 -19.01 3.56
C ASN A 165 8.09 -20.51 3.81
N GLN A 166 7.43 -21.05 4.85
CA GLN A 166 7.44 -22.46 5.15
C GLN A 166 6.13 -23.17 4.75
N ASN A 167 5.18 -22.41 4.15
CA ASN A 167 3.88 -22.91 3.75
C ASN A 167 3.85 -23.12 2.23
N GLU A 168 4.12 -24.36 1.81
CA GLU A 168 4.20 -24.76 0.38
C GLU A 168 2.85 -24.61 -0.36
N HIS A 169 1.73 -24.45 0.37
CA HIS A 169 0.39 -24.38 -0.18
C HIS A 169 -0.13 -22.93 -0.39
N LEU A 170 0.58 -21.95 0.17
CA LEU A 170 0.16 -20.57 0.05
C LEU A 170 0.65 -19.97 -1.28
N ASN A 171 -0.27 -19.62 -2.16
CA ASN A 171 0.03 -19.05 -3.49
C ASN A 171 0.34 -17.55 -3.39
N VAL A 172 1.51 -17.23 -2.84
CA VAL A 172 2.04 -15.86 -2.72
C VAL A 172 3.51 -15.84 -3.08
N ASP A 173 4.02 -14.67 -3.45
CA ASP A 173 5.46 -14.51 -3.69
C ASP A 173 6.27 -14.75 -2.42
N ALA A 174 7.44 -15.37 -2.57
CA ALA A 174 8.32 -15.66 -1.45
C ALA A 174 9.78 -15.24 -1.74
N VAL A 175 10.45 -14.79 -0.70
CA VAL A 175 11.91 -14.62 -0.69
C VAL A 175 12.49 -15.69 0.24
N GLU A 176 13.21 -16.64 -0.31
CA GLU A 176 13.70 -17.80 0.43
C GLU A 176 15.21 -17.91 0.41
N LEU A 177 15.75 -18.44 1.50
CA LEU A 177 17.14 -18.90 1.59
C LEU A 177 17.18 -20.42 1.41
N ASP A 178 18.06 -20.90 0.55
CA ASP A 178 18.31 -22.36 0.45
C ASP A 178 19.09 -22.86 1.67
N ASN A 179 18.35 -23.04 2.77
CA ASN A 179 18.90 -23.50 4.03
C ASN A 179 19.52 -24.91 3.92
N SER A 180 19.03 -25.75 3.00
CA SER A 180 19.61 -27.07 2.74
C SER A 180 20.98 -26.97 2.10
N LYS A 181 21.13 -26.05 1.12
CA LYS A 181 22.43 -25.76 0.50
C LYS A 181 23.40 -25.19 1.52
N LEU A 182 22.96 -24.23 2.34
CA LEU A 182 23.78 -23.65 3.41
C LEU A 182 24.27 -24.70 4.39
N GLY A 183 23.39 -25.60 4.86
CA GLY A 183 23.75 -26.71 5.74
C GLY A 183 24.77 -27.66 5.12
N ARG A 184 24.57 -28.03 3.85
CA ARG A 184 25.54 -28.84 3.11
C ARG A 184 26.90 -28.15 2.94
N MET A 185 26.91 -26.85 2.67
CA MET A 185 28.17 -26.09 2.55
C MET A 185 28.94 -26.06 3.86
N MET A 186 28.26 -25.82 5.00
CA MET A 186 28.89 -25.83 6.33
C MET A 186 29.44 -27.21 6.66
N ALA A 187 28.66 -28.27 6.46
CA ALA A 187 29.13 -29.64 6.72
C ALA A 187 30.33 -30.03 5.83
N LYS A 188 30.26 -29.69 4.54
CA LYS A 188 31.35 -29.95 3.59
C LYS A 188 32.64 -29.24 4.04
N HIS A 189 32.55 -27.98 4.40
CA HIS A 189 33.71 -27.22 4.86
C HIS A 189 34.40 -27.84 6.07
N LEU A 190 33.62 -28.28 7.09
CA LEU A 190 34.16 -28.95 8.26
C LEU A 190 34.82 -30.27 7.88
N LEU A 191 34.23 -31.06 6.98
CA LEU A 191 34.80 -32.34 6.51
C LEU A 191 36.10 -32.14 5.73
N GLU A 192 36.19 -31.12 4.90
CA GLU A 192 37.38 -30.75 4.14
C GLU A 192 38.56 -30.34 5.05
N LEU A 193 38.24 -29.69 6.18
CA LEU A 193 39.22 -29.37 7.23
C LEU A 193 39.62 -30.58 8.08
N GLY A 194 39.12 -31.81 7.78
CA GLY A 194 39.47 -33.04 8.46
C GLY A 194 38.63 -33.34 9.69
N HIS A 195 37.66 -32.51 10.06
CA HIS A 195 36.79 -32.80 11.20
C HIS A 195 35.90 -34.03 10.91
N ARG A 196 35.86 -34.96 11.84
CA ARG A 196 35.04 -36.19 11.76
C ARG A 196 34.01 -36.31 12.88
N LYS A 197 34.18 -35.54 13.94
CA LYS A 197 33.23 -35.46 15.07
C LYS A 197 32.70 -34.03 15.12
N VAL A 198 31.45 -33.85 14.75
CA VAL A 198 30.80 -32.53 14.67
C VAL A 198 29.57 -32.56 15.57
N ALA A 199 29.43 -31.52 16.40
CA ALA A 199 28.23 -31.29 17.19
C ALA A 199 27.39 -30.18 16.56
N TYR A 200 26.08 -30.39 16.52
CA TYR A 200 25.13 -29.38 16.05
C TYR A 200 24.20 -28.95 17.18
N ILE A 201 24.25 -27.67 17.54
CA ILE A 201 23.39 -27.12 18.60
C ILE A 201 22.26 -26.37 17.88
N ALA A 202 21.04 -26.78 18.11
CA ALA A 202 19.83 -26.19 17.50
C ALA A 202 18.76 -25.92 18.55
N PRO A 203 17.84 -25.01 18.32
CA PRO A 203 16.63 -24.89 19.12
C PRO A 203 15.81 -26.19 19.03
N PRO A 204 14.91 -26.43 19.98
CA PRO A 204 14.02 -27.58 19.92
C PRO A 204 13.27 -27.65 18.59
N LEU A 205 13.31 -28.79 17.92
CA LEU A 205 12.58 -28.99 16.67
C LEU A 205 11.08 -28.84 16.91
N THR A 206 10.41 -28.07 16.08
CA THR A 206 8.94 -28.02 16.04
C THR A 206 8.40 -29.38 15.59
N THR A 207 7.13 -29.66 15.88
CA THR A 207 6.48 -30.94 15.51
C THR A 207 6.64 -31.26 14.02
N ARG A 208 6.54 -30.26 13.16
CA ARG A 208 6.69 -30.39 11.70
C ARG A 208 8.14 -30.69 11.29
N GLN A 209 9.12 -30.07 11.93
CA GLN A 209 10.54 -30.37 11.70
C GLN A 209 10.91 -31.78 12.15
N LYS A 210 10.32 -32.24 13.26
CA LYS A 210 10.48 -33.64 13.73
C LYS A 210 9.94 -34.63 12.71
N GLN A 211 8.86 -34.35 12.01
CA GLN A 211 8.32 -35.22 10.97
C GLN A 211 9.20 -35.26 9.71
N ARG A 212 9.80 -34.12 9.30
CA ARG A 212 10.74 -34.06 8.16
C ARG A 212 12.07 -34.78 8.46
N SER A 213 12.55 -34.77 9.68
CA SER A 213 13.82 -35.43 10.05
C SER A 213 13.72 -36.95 10.16
N LYS A 214 12.51 -37.51 10.09
CA LYS A 214 12.25 -38.98 10.13
C LYS A 214 12.08 -39.62 8.75
N ARG A 215 12.13 -38.81 7.68
CA ARG A 215 12.17 -39.26 6.28
C ARG A 215 13.59 -39.14 5.72
#